data_488ac683747133c369b948c12b6e3f5a
#
_entry.id   488ac683747133c369b948c12b6e3f5a
#
_cell.length_a   1.000
_cell.length_b   1.000
_cell.length_c   1.000
_cell.angle_alpha   90.00
_cell.angle_beta   90.00
_cell.angle_gamma   90.00
#
_symmetry.space_group_name_H-M   'P 1'
#
loop_
_entity.id
_entity.type
_entity.pdbx_description
1 polymer ?
#
loop_
_entity_poly.entity_id
_entity_poly.type
_entity_poly.pdbx_seq_one_letter_code
_entity_poly.pdbx_strand_id
1 'polypeptide(L)'
;MEKFFEAWIETIFRVGAQRTGGQMRVGRKRETVHAVNWDPPYLGSQKSLVPDIWVEWDSITLIVDAKYKRHWEKLQQRSWRDVEEELREQHRNDLLQVLAYANLARTSTVIACLAYPCSARSWSSLRECGRLIHRAELTMGARSVHLWLTAVPMTADVGRIAGPLADELKKITGAAV
;
A
#
# COMPACT_ATOMS: atom_id res chain seq x y z
N MET A 1 -16.38 2.06 8.69
CA MET A 1 -15.70 0.84 8.19
C MET A 1 -14.31 1.16 7.64
N GLU A 2 -14.14 2.23 6.86
CA GLU A 2 -12.84 2.65 6.31
C GLU A 2 -11.75 2.79 7.39
N LYS A 3 -11.99 3.57 8.43
CA LYS A 3 -11.05 3.73 9.57
C LYS A 3 -10.68 2.43 10.29
N PHE A 4 -11.61 1.45 10.30
CA PHE A 4 -11.31 0.14 10.86
C PHE A 4 -10.40 -0.67 9.94
N PHE A 5 -10.60 -0.57 8.63
CA PHE A 5 -9.74 -1.22 7.66
C PHE A 5 -8.33 -0.61 7.68
N GLU A 6 -8.20 0.72 7.70
CA GLU A 6 -6.91 1.40 7.86
C GLU A 6 -6.16 0.91 9.12
N ALA A 7 -6.86 0.88 10.28
CA ALA A 7 -6.26 0.39 11.52
C ALA A 7 -5.87 -1.10 11.45
N TRP A 8 -6.63 -1.90 10.71
CA TRP A 8 -6.33 -3.31 10.46
C TRP A 8 -5.07 -3.46 9.60
N ILE A 9 -4.99 -2.73 8.49
CA ILE A 9 -3.82 -2.69 7.62
C ILE A 9 -2.58 -2.20 8.39
N GLU A 10 -2.74 -1.15 9.20
CA GLU A 10 -1.67 -0.67 10.10
C GLU A 10 -1.15 -1.80 11.00
N THR A 11 -2.05 -2.58 11.61
CA THR A 11 -1.66 -3.70 12.50
C THR A 11 -0.87 -4.76 11.74
N ILE A 12 -1.29 -5.13 10.54
CA ILE A 12 -0.62 -6.14 9.71
C ILE A 12 0.77 -5.68 9.28
N PHE A 13 0.88 -4.46 8.75
CA PHE A 13 2.17 -3.94 8.29
C PHE A 13 3.12 -3.63 9.45
N ARG A 14 2.61 -3.34 10.65
CA ARG A 14 3.42 -3.20 11.86
C ARG A 14 4.14 -4.50 12.21
N VAL A 15 3.45 -5.63 12.15
CA VAL A 15 4.09 -6.95 12.35
C VAL A 15 5.16 -7.20 11.28
N GLY A 16 4.88 -6.84 10.02
CA GLY A 16 5.85 -6.94 8.93
C GLY A 16 7.09 -6.07 9.16
N ALA A 17 6.89 -4.81 9.51
CA ALA A 17 7.97 -3.86 9.81
C ALA A 17 8.83 -4.34 10.98
N GLN A 18 8.22 -4.80 12.07
CA GLN A 18 8.95 -5.35 13.23
C GLN A 18 9.80 -6.55 12.85
N ARG A 19 9.30 -7.46 12.01
CA ARG A 19 10.04 -8.66 11.59
C ARG A 19 11.19 -8.36 10.63
N THR A 20 11.17 -7.21 9.98
CA THR A 20 12.18 -6.80 8.99
C THR A 20 13.05 -5.64 9.45
N GLY A 21 12.90 -5.18 10.71
CA GLY A 21 13.67 -4.07 11.27
C GLY A 21 13.31 -2.69 10.70
N GLY A 22 12.13 -2.56 10.06
CA GLY A 22 11.66 -1.30 9.49
C GLY A 22 11.09 -0.34 10.53
N GLN A 23 11.34 0.94 10.37
CA GLN A 23 10.76 2.01 11.19
C GLN A 23 9.43 2.47 10.59
N MET A 24 8.34 2.22 11.31
CA MET A 24 6.99 2.50 10.83
C MET A 24 6.42 3.78 11.43
N ARG A 25 5.86 4.64 10.58
CA ARG A 25 5.06 5.84 10.91
C ARG A 25 3.65 5.71 10.33
N VAL A 26 2.65 6.33 10.93
CA VAL A 26 1.24 6.18 10.53
C VAL A 26 0.54 7.52 10.35
N GLY A 27 -0.25 7.62 9.28
CA GLY A 27 -0.99 8.83 8.91
C GLY A 27 -2.05 9.21 9.92
N ARG A 28 -2.73 8.22 10.49
CA ARG A 28 -3.76 8.41 11.52
C ARG A 28 -3.26 9.15 12.76
N LYS A 29 -1.96 9.04 13.07
CA LYS A 29 -1.27 9.80 14.12
C LYS A 29 -0.61 11.08 13.60
N ARG A 30 -0.80 11.41 12.34
CA ARG A 30 -0.18 12.54 11.64
C ARG A 30 1.37 12.47 11.58
N GLU A 31 1.94 11.28 11.67
CA GLU A 31 3.39 11.05 11.62
C GLU A 31 3.94 11.06 10.17
N THR A 32 3.04 10.98 9.17
CA THR A 32 3.37 10.92 7.73
C THR A 32 2.94 12.18 6.98
N VAL A 33 2.70 13.29 7.67
CA VAL A 33 2.22 14.53 7.06
C VAL A 33 3.35 15.20 6.27
N HIS A 34 3.11 15.42 4.97
CA HIS A 34 3.97 16.22 4.10
C HIS A 34 3.22 17.49 3.68
N ALA A 35 3.74 18.65 4.04
CA ALA A 35 3.12 19.94 3.73
C ALA A 35 3.20 20.22 2.22
N VAL A 36 2.12 20.78 1.68
CA VAL A 36 2.07 21.37 0.33
C VAL A 36 1.97 22.88 0.50
N ASN A 37 3.04 23.59 0.13
CA ASN A 37 3.12 25.02 0.25
C ASN A 37 2.76 25.67 -1.09
N TRP A 38 1.68 26.45 -1.09
CA TRP A 38 1.23 27.20 -2.26
C TRP A 38 1.77 28.62 -2.23
N ASP A 39 2.32 29.09 -3.34
CA ASP A 39 2.77 30.45 -3.52
C ASP A 39 2.23 30.99 -4.86
N PRO A 40 1.36 32.04 -4.87
CA PRO A 40 0.70 32.63 -3.68
C PRO A 40 -0.21 31.65 -2.96
N PRO A 41 -0.50 31.86 -1.67
CA PRO A 41 -1.35 30.98 -0.86
C PRO A 41 -2.73 30.76 -1.50
N TYR A 42 -3.12 29.50 -1.66
CA TYR A 42 -4.43 29.10 -2.19
C TYR A 42 -5.28 28.41 -1.12
N LEU A 43 -6.29 29.10 -0.59
CA LEU A 43 -7.06 28.65 0.59
C LEU A 43 -7.91 27.42 0.31
N GLY A 44 -8.40 27.26 -0.92
CA GLY A 44 -9.29 26.15 -1.34
C GLY A 44 -8.56 24.86 -1.70
N SER A 45 -7.22 24.84 -1.67
CA SER A 45 -6.46 23.67 -2.10
C SER A 45 -6.01 22.78 -0.94
N GLN A 46 -5.59 21.55 -1.29
CA GLN A 46 -5.00 20.60 -0.36
C GLN A 46 -3.69 21.14 0.21
N LYS A 47 -3.57 21.12 1.54
CA LYS A 47 -2.42 21.67 2.27
C LYS A 47 -1.40 20.61 2.70
N SER A 48 -1.73 19.34 2.58
CA SER A 48 -0.84 18.25 2.96
C SER A 48 -1.17 16.96 2.21
N LEU A 49 -0.14 16.16 2.03
CA LEU A 49 -0.23 14.76 1.61
C LEU A 49 0.03 13.89 2.84
N VAL A 50 -0.82 12.88 3.06
CA VAL A 50 -0.76 12.06 4.27
C VAL A 50 -0.92 10.59 3.88
N PRO A 51 0.17 9.88 3.54
CA PRO A 51 0.13 8.43 3.39
C PRO A 51 -0.36 7.74 4.66
N ASP A 52 -1.13 6.66 4.53
CA ASP A 52 -1.68 5.93 5.69
C ASP A 52 -0.56 5.26 6.50
N ILE A 53 0.39 4.63 5.81
CA ILE A 53 1.53 3.95 6.41
C ILE A 53 2.79 4.28 5.65
N TRP A 54 3.85 4.49 6.42
CA TRP A 54 5.19 4.74 5.92
C TRP A 54 6.19 3.88 6.72
N VAL A 55 6.96 3.02 6.04
CA VAL A 55 7.99 2.21 6.67
C VAL A 55 9.31 2.47 5.97
N GLU A 56 10.36 2.74 6.76
CA GLU A 56 11.70 3.00 6.25
C GLU A 56 12.69 1.93 6.72
N TRP A 57 13.52 1.51 5.80
CA TRP A 57 14.79 0.82 5.99
C TRP A 57 15.89 1.70 5.39
N ASP A 58 17.16 1.32 5.50
CA ASP A 58 18.30 2.14 5.07
C ASP A 58 18.17 2.69 3.62
N SER A 59 17.81 1.84 2.66
CA SER A 59 17.73 2.21 1.24
C SER A 59 16.35 2.07 0.62
N ILE A 60 15.35 1.63 1.40
CA ILE A 60 14.02 1.28 0.92
C ILE A 60 12.96 2.01 1.73
N THR A 61 11.96 2.53 1.06
CA THR A 61 10.74 3.05 1.69
C THR A 61 9.53 2.28 1.18
N LEU A 62 8.70 1.77 2.09
CA LEU A 62 7.37 1.24 1.78
C LEU A 62 6.33 2.28 2.17
N ILE A 63 5.46 2.59 1.24
CA ILE A 63 4.28 3.44 1.44
C ILE A 63 3.05 2.61 1.18
N VAL A 64 2.13 2.56 2.12
CA VAL A 64 0.86 1.83 1.97
C VAL A 64 -0.29 2.81 2.04
N ASP A 65 -1.21 2.68 1.11
CA ASP A 65 -2.46 3.40 1.04
C ASP A 65 -3.61 2.37 1.08
N ALA A 66 -4.40 2.42 2.15
CA ALA A 66 -5.47 1.47 2.43
C ALA A 66 -6.79 1.94 1.81
N LYS A 67 -7.34 1.20 0.87
CA LYS A 67 -8.56 1.55 0.15
C LYS A 67 -9.71 0.65 0.52
N TYR A 68 -10.62 1.10 1.38
CA TYR A 68 -11.82 0.34 1.74
C TYR A 68 -12.87 0.39 0.62
N LYS A 69 -12.56 -0.26 -0.50
CA LYS A 69 -13.43 -0.40 -1.66
C LYS A 69 -13.56 -1.88 -2.02
N ARG A 70 -14.79 -2.36 -2.27
CA ARG A 70 -15.02 -3.76 -2.68
C ARG A 70 -14.67 -3.99 -4.16
N HIS A 71 -13.50 -3.54 -4.56
CA HIS A 71 -13.08 -3.61 -5.97
C HIS A 71 -12.29 -4.88 -6.28
N TRP A 72 -11.66 -5.50 -5.27
CA TRP A 72 -10.72 -6.59 -5.50
C TRP A 72 -11.33 -7.76 -6.28
N GLU A 73 -12.46 -8.29 -5.83
CA GLU A 73 -13.13 -9.40 -6.51
C GLU A 73 -13.59 -9.03 -7.93
N LYS A 74 -13.99 -7.79 -8.14
CA LYS A 74 -14.38 -7.29 -9.47
C LYS A 74 -13.19 -7.12 -10.41
N LEU A 75 -12.05 -6.63 -9.91
CA LEU A 75 -10.82 -6.44 -10.69
C LEU A 75 -10.18 -7.78 -11.09
N GLN A 76 -10.28 -8.81 -10.24
CA GLN A 76 -9.70 -10.12 -10.52
C GLN A 76 -10.49 -10.97 -11.52
N GLN A 77 -11.81 -10.78 -11.61
CA GLN A 77 -12.70 -11.66 -12.38
C GLN A 77 -12.85 -11.27 -13.84
N ARG A 78 -12.34 -10.12 -14.26
CA ARG A 78 -12.58 -9.55 -15.58
C ARG A 78 -11.29 -9.06 -16.23
N SER A 79 -11.27 -9.11 -17.57
CA SER A 79 -10.29 -8.34 -18.33
C SER A 79 -10.44 -6.85 -18.00
N TRP A 80 -9.34 -6.09 -18.01
CA TRP A 80 -9.36 -4.63 -17.81
C TRP A 80 -10.38 -3.92 -18.71
N ARG A 81 -10.61 -4.46 -19.92
CA ARG A 81 -11.58 -3.91 -20.89
C ARG A 81 -13.04 -4.13 -20.47
N ASP A 82 -13.30 -5.17 -19.68
CA ASP A 82 -14.65 -5.56 -19.23
C ASP A 82 -15.01 -4.93 -17.88
N VAL A 83 -14.06 -4.23 -17.24
CA VAL A 83 -14.30 -3.49 -16.00
C VAL A 83 -15.08 -2.23 -16.30
N GLU A 84 -16.10 -1.94 -15.49
CA GLU A 84 -16.90 -0.72 -15.58
C GLU A 84 -16.01 0.54 -15.56
N GLU A 85 -16.32 1.55 -16.39
CA GLU A 85 -15.49 2.75 -16.53
C GLU A 85 -15.25 3.46 -15.20
N GLU A 86 -16.29 3.59 -14.37
CA GLU A 86 -16.19 4.21 -13.06
C GLU A 86 -15.17 3.48 -12.15
N LEU A 87 -15.18 2.15 -12.18
CA LEU A 87 -14.24 1.34 -11.42
C LEU A 87 -12.81 1.49 -11.93
N ARG A 88 -12.63 1.58 -13.25
CA ARG A 88 -11.33 1.84 -13.89
C ARG A 88 -10.78 3.20 -13.49
N GLU A 89 -11.63 4.23 -13.49
CA GLU A 89 -11.24 5.58 -13.09
C GLU A 89 -10.85 5.64 -11.61
N GLN A 90 -11.66 5.03 -10.74
CA GLN A 90 -11.35 4.97 -9.31
C GLN A 90 -10.03 4.25 -9.04
N HIS A 91 -9.78 3.12 -9.70
CA HIS A 91 -8.51 2.40 -9.55
C HIS A 91 -7.33 3.19 -10.10
N ARG A 92 -7.51 3.89 -11.23
CA ARG A 92 -6.50 4.81 -11.77
C ARG A 92 -6.15 5.92 -10.78
N ASN A 93 -7.15 6.52 -10.15
CA ASN A 93 -6.94 7.56 -9.15
C ASN A 93 -6.21 7.04 -7.91
N ASP A 94 -6.54 5.83 -7.44
CA ASP A 94 -5.83 5.18 -6.34
C ASP A 94 -4.34 4.96 -6.69
N LEU A 95 -4.05 4.50 -7.91
CA LEU A 95 -2.69 4.33 -8.41
C LEU A 95 -1.93 5.66 -8.48
N LEU A 96 -2.54 6.70 -9.04
CA LEU A 96 -1.92 8.03 -9.13
C LEU A 96 -1.63 8.60 -7.73
N GLN A 97 -2.53 8.39 -6.77
CA GLN A 97 -2.34 8.85 -5.40
C GLN A 97 -1.15 8.17 -4.72
N VAL A 98 -1.06 6.84 -4.77
CA VAL A 98 0.06 6.13 -4.13
C VAL A 98 1.39 6.41 -4.83
N LEU A 99 1.39 6.62 -6.15
CA LEU A 99 2.57 7.05 -6.90
C LEU A 99 2.98 8.49 -6.57
N ALA A 100 2.01 9.40 -6.33
CA ALA A 100 2.32 10.74 -5.82
C ALA A 100 2.99 10.67 -4.44
N TYR A 101 2.51 9.79 -3.56
CA TYR A 101 3.16 9.54 -2.28
C TYR A 101 4.57 8.95 -2.43
N ALA A 102 4.80 8.08 -3.42
CA ALA A 102 6.13 7.53 -3.71
C ALA A 102 7.17 8.61 -4.02
N ASN A 103 6.74 9.73 -4.62
CA ASN A 103 7.63 10.87 -4.88
C ASN A 103 8.11 11.61 -3.63
N LEU A 104 7.46 11.42 -2.49
CA LEU A 104 7.85 12.03 -1.22
C LEU A 104 9.05 11.31 -0.58
N ALA A 105 9.29 10.05 -0.93
CA ALA A 105 10.40 9.26 -0.41
C ALA A 105 11.74 9.78 -0.94
N ARG A 106 12.80 9.65 -0.13
CA ARG A 106 14.17 10.04 -0.50
C ARG A 106 15.08 8.85 -0.81
N THR A 107 14.62 7.64 -0.55
CA THR A 107 15.35 6.40 -0.81
C THR A 107 15.42 6.07 -2.31
N SER A 108 16.40 5.28 -2.70
CA SER A 108 16.59 4.85 -4.11
C SER A 108 15.53 3.85 -4.55
N THR A 109 15.01 3.07 -3.62
CA THR A 109 13.96 2.08 -3.87
C THR A 109 12.72 2.42 -3.08
N VAL A 110 11.58 2.46 -3.75
CA VAL A 110 10.28 2.75 -3.13
C VAL A 110 9.30 1.65 -3.46
N ILE A 111 8.61 1.13 -2.46
CA ILE A 111 7.49 0.21 -2.62
C ILE A 111 6.20 1.02 -2.40
N ALA A 112 5.44 1.23 -3.46
CA ALA A 112 4.14 1.91 -3.43
C ALA A 112 3.04 0.85 -3.41
N CYS A 113 2.38 0.67 -2.27
CA CYS A 113 1.44 -0.42 -2.03
C CYS A 113 0.00 0.10 -1.87
N LEU A 114 -0.92 -0.46 -2.67
CA LEU A 114 -2.35 -0.34 -2.46
C LEU A 114 -2.89 -1.60 -1.78
N ALA A 115 -3.58 -1.44 -0.66
CA ALA A 115 -4.19 -2.54 0.07
C ALA A 115 -5.73 -2.43 0.00
N TYR A 116 -6.37 -3.47 -0.53
CA TYR A 116 -7.83 -3.56 -0.66
C TYR A 116 -8.40 -4.65 0.26
N PRO A 117 -9.65 -4.52 0.72
CA PRO A 117 -10.31 -5.61 1.43
C PRO A 117 -10.67 -6.74 0.47
N CYS A 118 -10.57 -7.99 0.95
CA CYS A 118 -11.06 -9.16 0.25
C CYS A 118 -11.76 -10.14 1.18
N SER A 119 -12.42 -11.15 0.61
CA SER A 119 -12.97 -12.26 1.39
C SER A 119 -11.86 -13.19 1.89
N ALA A 120 -12.11 -13.93 2.98
CA ALA A 120 -11.17 -14.94 3.46
C ALA A 120 -10.92 -16.05 2.41
N ARG A 121 -11.92 -16.35 1.59
CA ARG A 121 -11.81 -17.31 0.48
C ARG A 121 -10.86 -16.80 -0.60
N SER A 122 -11.02 -15.53 -1.02
CA SER A 122 -10.13 -14.90 -1.99
C SER A 122 -8.68 -14.88 -1.50
N TRP A 123 -8.47 -14.55 -0.23
CA TRP A 123 -7.14 -14.58 0.39
C TRP A 123 -6.50 -15.98 0.34
N SER A 124 -7.24 -17.02 0.73
CA SER A 124 -6.72 -18.39 0.72
C SER A 124 -6.32 -18.82 -0.69
N SER A 125 -7.16 -18.52 -1.69
CA SER A 125 -6.87 -18.82 -3.10
C SER A 125 -5.62 -18.07 -3.59
N LEU A 126 -5.49 -16.77 -3.28
CA LEU A 126 -4.32 -15.98 -3.64
C LEU A 126 -3.03 -16.53 -3.01
N ARG A 127 -3.10 -16.96 -1.76
CA ARG A 127 -1.99 -17.56 -1.03
C ARG A 127 -1.56 -18.88 -1.67
N GLU A 128 -2.50 -19.77 -1.94
CA GLU A 128 -2.25 -21.07 -2.58
C GLU A 128 -1.61 -20.93 -3.97
N CYS A 129 -2.02 -19.90 -4.72
CA CYS A 129 -1.46 -19.58 -6.04
C CYS A 129 -0.17 -18.76 -6.01
N GLY A 130 0.35 -18.38 -4.83
CA GLY A 130 1.52 -17.50 -4.70
C GLY A 130 1.30 -16.08 -5.23
N ARG A 131 0.06 -15.58 -5.21
CA ARG A 131 -0.35 -14.29 -5.79
C ARG A 131 -0.86 -13.29 -4.75
N LEU A 132 -0.30 -13.31 -3.54
CA LEU A 132 -0.68 -12.36 -2.48
C LEU A 132 -0.38 -10.91 -2.86
N ILE A 133 0.62 -10.69 -3.69
CA ILE A 133 1.03 -9.37 -4.15
C ILE A 133 1.14 -9.41 -5.68
N HIS A 134 0.37 -8.57 -6.35
CA HIS A 134 0.58 -8.25 -7.75
C HIS A 134 1.60 -7.13 -7.85
N ARG A 135 2.60 -7.29 -8.70
CA ARG A 135 3.74 -6.38 -8.79
C ARG A 135 3.88 -5.80 -10.18
N ALA A 136 4.22 -4.51 -10.21
CA ALA A 136 4.76 -3.86 -11.39
C ALA A 136 5.99 -3.06 -10.96
N GLU A 137 6.92 -2.86 -11.87
CA GLU A 137 8.12 -2.06 -11.65
C GLU A 137 8.11 -0.86 -12.59
N LEU A 138 8.41 0.30 -12.02
CA LEU A 138 8.46 1.58 -12.71
C LEU A 138 9.78 2.26 -12.40
N THR A 139 10.36 2.91 -13.39
CA THR A 139 11.51 3.80 -13.18
C THR A 139 11.02 5.25 -13.15
N MET A 140 11.26 5.94 -12.04
CA MET A 140 10.88 7.34 -11.86
C MET A 140 12.14 8.19 -11.59
N GLY A 141 12.70 8.75 -12.66
CA GLY A 141 14.01 9.39 -12.59
C GLY A 141 15.11 8.37 -12.25
N ALA A 142 15.86 8.61 -11.19
CA ALA A 142 16.92 7.70 -10.70
C ALA A 142 16.42 6.66 -9.69
N ARG A 143 15.10 6.56 -9.45
CA ARG A 143 14.51 5.65 -8.46
C ARG A 143 13.84 4.46 -9.12
N SER A 144 13.93 3.30 -8.47
CA SER A 144 13.08 2.14 -8.74
C SER A 144 11.84 2.21 -7.86
N VAL A 145 10.67 2.18 -8.48
CA VAL A 145 9.38 2.16 -7.79
C VAL A 145 8.71 0.82 -8.06
N HIS A 146 8.56 0.02 -7.01
CA HIS A 146 7.80 -1.23 -7.05
C HIS A 146 6.36 -0.94 -6.66
N LEU A 147 5.45 -1.01 -7.62
CA LEU A 147 4.03 -0.89 -7.36
C LEU A 147 3.48 -2.24 -6.90
N TRP A 148 2.88 -2.26 -5.73
CA TRP A 148 2.26 -3.44 -5.15
C TRP A 148 0.75 -3.27 -5.02
N LEU A 149 0.02 -4.28 -5.44
CA LEU A 149 -1.41 -4.41 -5.15
C LEU A 149 -1.60 -5.66 -4.29
N THR A 150 -2.19 -5.50 -3.13
CA THR A 150 -2.52 -6.61 -2.23
C THR A 150 -3.96 -6.55 -1.77
N ALA A 151 -4.55 -7.71 -1.56
CA ALA A 151 -5.87 -7.82 -0.95
C ALA A 151 -5.74 -8.46 0.42
N VAL A 152 -6.44 -7.92 1.42
CA VAL A 152 -6.29 -8.32 2.82
C VAL A 152 -7.67 -8.59 3.42
N PRO A 153 -7.91 -9.79 3.99
CA PRO A 153 -9.17 -10.07 4.66
C PRO A 153 -9.20 -9.47 6.06
N MET A 154 -10.35 -8.98 6.47
CA MET A 154 -10.58 -8.56 7.86
C MET A 154 -10.95 -9.78 8.70
N THR A 155 -9.96 -10.41 9.32
CA THR A 155 -10.12 -11.59 10.17
C THR A 155 -9.48 -11.38 11.54
N ALA A 156 -9.84 -12.18 12.54
CA ALA A 156 -9.29 -12.04 13.89
C ALA A 156 -7.83 -12.51 14.02
N ASP A 157 -7.31 -13.28 13.07
CA ASP A 157 -5.95 -13.84 13.13
C ASP A 157 -4.95 -12.97 12.35
N VAL A 158 -4.32 -12.03 13.05
CA VAL A 158 -3.27 -11.15 12.51
C VAL A 158 -2.09 -11.96 11.98
N GLY A 159 -1.64 -12.98 12.72
CA GLY A 159 -0.43 -13.75 12.38
C GLY A 159 -0.56 -14.47 11.04
N ARG A 160 -1.74 -15.00 10.78
CA ARG A 160 -2.06 -15.71 9.53
C ARG A 160 -1.97 -14.80 8.30
N ILE A 161 -2.27 -13.52 8.47
CA ILE A 161 -2.24 -12.53 7.38
C ILE A 161 -0.89 -11.85 7.30
N ALA A 162 -0.36 -11.38 8.43
CA ALA A 162 0.88 -10.62 8.47
C ALA A 162 2.12 -11.45 8.12
N GLY A 163 2.14 -12.74 8.50
CA GLY A 163 3.27 -13.63 8.23
C GLY A 163 3.65 -13.68 6.75
N PRO A 164 2.75 -14.13 5.86
CA PRO A 164 3.02 -14.20 4.43
C PRO A 164 3.40 -12.85 3.79
N LEU A 165 2.80 -11.74 4.23
CA LEU A 165 3.16 -10.40 3.74
C LEU A 165 4.55 -9.97 4.23
N ALA A 166 4.90 -10.30 5.47
CA ALA A 166 6.25 -10.04 6.00
C ALA A 166 7.32 -10.84 5.22
N ASP A 167 7.03 -12.06 4.83
CA ASP A 167 7.94 -12.89 4.02
C ASP A 167 8.17 -12.27 2.63
N GLU A 168 7.16 -11.64 2.05
CA GLU A 168 7.31 -10.90 0.79
C GLU A 168 8.14 -9.62 0.98
N LEU A 169 8.00 -8.92 2.10
CA LEU A 169 8.84 -7.76 2.44
C LEU A 169 10.31 -8.17 2.62
N LYS A 170 10.59 -9.27 3.31
CA LYS A 170 11.97 -9.78 3.48
C LYS A 170 12.70 -10.02 2.17
N LYS A 171 12.01 -10.50 1.14
CA LYS A 171 12.62 -10.76 -0.18
C LYS A 171 13.19 -9.49 -0.81
N ILE A 172 12.62 -8.33 -0.52
CA ILE A 172 13.07 -7.04 -1.09
C ILE A 172 14.05 -6.34 -0.14
N THR A 173 13.78 -6.37 1.17
CA THR A 173 14.62 -5.67 2.15
C THR A 173 15.94 -6.38 2.42
N GLY A 174 16.10 -7.64 2.01
CA GLY A 174 17.29 -8.44 2.30
C GLY A 174 17.49 -8.71 3.79
N ALA A 175 16.47 -8.47 4.63
CA ALA A 175 16.54 -8.72 6.06
C ALA A 175 16.75 -10.22 6.32
N ALA A 176 17.91 -10.56 6.86
CA ALA A 176 18.23 -11.93 7.28
C ALA A 176 17.25 -12.41 8.36
N VAL A 177 17.00 -13.72 8.38
CA VAL A 177 16.20 -14.41 9.42
C VAL A 177 16.93 -14.35 10.74
#